data_88801958149fcdd2be11618f447bd107
#
_entry.id   88801958149fcdd2be11618f447bd107
#
_cell.length_a   1.000
_cell.length_b   1.000
_cell.length_c   1.000
_cell.angle_alpha   90.00
_cell.angle_beta   90.00
_cell.angle_gamma   90.00
#
_symmetry.space_group_name_H-M   'P 1'
#
loop_
_entity.id
_entity.type
_entity.pdbx_description
1 polymer ?
#
loop_
_entity_poly.entity_id
_entity_poly.type
_entity_poly.pdbx_seq_one_letter_code
_entity_poly.pdbx_strand_id
1 'polypeptide(L)'
;MIDHIFMPKGFCERCRRGCVGRRPKNVHISEIPAAEAMVPVPGENAPPIELDLAELEAMRLVELEKRSYDEAGMIMGVSRNTIWRLVESGKEKIISAFFEGRKIELHRI
;
A
#
# COMPACT_ATOMS: atom_id res chain seq x y z
N MET A 1 18.31 3.80 -4.59
CA MET A 1 18.19 3.04 -4.63
C MET A 1 18.17 2.45 -4.50
N ILE A 2 17.56 2.76 -4.57
CA ILE A 2 17.28 1.89 -4.59
C ILE A 2 17.25 1.23 -4.70
N ASP A 3 16.78 1.55 -4.85
CA ASP A 3 16.52 0.56 -5.04
C ASP A 3 16.50 0.08 -4.76
N HIS A 4 16.05 0.41 -4.80
CA HIS A 4 15.75 -0.45 -4.64
C HIS A 4 15.67 -0.75 -4.07
N ILE A 5 15.28 -0.49 -4.01
CA ILE A 5 14.97 -1.19 -3.68
C ILE A 5 14.92 -1.53 -3.09
N PHE A 6 14.34 -1.26 -3.02
CA PHE A 6 14.04 -2.16 -2.63
C PHE A 6 14.13 -2.74 -2.41
N MET A 7 13.76 -2.65 -2.21
CA MET A 7 13.52 -3.62 -2.16
C MET A 7 13.78 -4.05 -1.88
N PRO A 8 13.75 -4.04 -1.68
CA PRO A 8 13.64 -4.82 -1.59
C PRO A 8 13.75 -5.30 -1.36
N LYS A 9 13.70 -5.44 -1.30
CA LYS A 9 13.48 -6.09 -1.25
C LYS A 9 13.22 -6.63 -0.93
N GLY A 10 12.92 -6.45 -0.91
CA GLY A 10 12.23 -6.99 -1.00
C GLY A 10 11.77 -6.97 -0.69
N PHE A 11 11.28 -6.65 -0.98
CA PHE A 11 10.72 -6.93 -1.15
C PHE A 11 10.79 -7.05 -1.66
N CYS A 12 10.57 -7.03 -2.20
CA CYS A 12 10.36 -7.42 -3.00
C CYS A 12 10.21 -7.28 -3.77
N GLU A 13 10.18 -7.30 -4.33
CA GLU A 13 9.71 -7.49 -5.07
C GLU A 13 9.59 -8.18 -5.34
N ARG A 14 9.57 -8.40 -5.27
CA ARG A 14 9.03 -9.00 -5.38
C ARG A 14 8.60 -9.07 -5.12
N CYS A 15 8.42 -8.60 -4.67
CA CYS A 15 7.96 -8.73 -4.47
C CYS A 15 7.82 -8.23 -4.67
N ARG A 16 7.72 -8.04 -5.06
CA ARG A 16 7.38 -7.87 -5.33
C ARG A 16 7.01 -8.31 -5.66
N ARG A 17 6.74 -8.49 -5.83
CA ARG A 17 6.22 -9.02 -5.76
C ARG A 17 6.09 -9.39 -5.16
N GLY A 18 6.29 -9.21 -4.56
CA GLY A 18 6.09 -9.60 -3.77
C GLY A 18 6.20 -9.77 -2.77
N CYS A 19 6.40 -9.66 -2.70
CA CYS A 19 6.48 -9.99 -1.98
C CYS A 19 6.31 -10.06 -1.22
N VAL A 20 6.45 -10.08 -1.31
CA VAL A 20 6.02 -10.13 -0.53
C VAL A 20 5.19 -10.63 0.01
N GLY A 21 5.50 -10.37 0.12
CA GLY A 21 4.75 -11.19 0.97
C GLY A 21 3.35 -11.49 0.51
N ARG A 22 2.74 -12.41 1.16
CA ARG A 22 1.39 -12.77 0.83
C ARG A 22 0.42 -11.80 1.48
N ARG A 23 -0.61 -11.44 0.74
CA ARG A 23 -1.63 -10.57 1.24
C ARG A 23 -2.50 -11.29 2.28
N PRO A 24 -2.91 -10.63 3.36
CA PRO A 24 -3.80 -11.27 4.32
C PRO A 24 -5.13 -11.63 3.69
N LYS A 25 -5.67 -12.77 4.07
CA LYS A 25 -6.97 -13.18 3.62
C LYS A 25 -8.04 -12.61 4.54
N ASN A 26 -9.23 -12.43 3.99
CA ASN A 26 -10.39 -12.01 4.76
C ASN A 26 -10.18 -10.69 5.47
N VAL A 27 -9.41 -9.80 4.84
CA VAL A 27 -9.23 -8.46 5.38
C VAL A 27 -10.56 -7.72 5.26
N HIS A 28 -10.95 -7.11 6.36
CA HIS A 28 -12.19 -6.37 6.41
C HIS A 28 -11.97 -4.94 5.96
N ILE A 29 -12.70 -4.51 4.94
CA ILE A 29 -12.60 -3.15 4.39
C ILE A 29 -13.87 -2.41 4.78
N SER A 30 -13.72 -1.34 5.56
CA SER A 30 -14.87 -0.65 6.11
C SER A 30 -15.35 0.52 5.25
N GLU A 31 -14.57 0.92 4.24
CA GLU A 31 -14.98 2.04 3.41
C GLU A 31 -14.42 1.86 2.01
N ILE A 32 -15.24 2.20 1.00
CA ILE A 32 -14.83 2.06 -0.39
C ILE A 32 -14.22 3.38 -0.86
N PRO A 33 -13.01 3.35 -1.43
CA PRO A 33 -12.40 4.59 -1.92
C PRO A 33 -13.18 5.19 -3.06
N ALA A 34 -13.16 6.52 -3.14
CA ALA A 34 -13.85 7.24 -4.19
C ALA A 34 -13.10 7.20 -5.52
N ALA A 35 -11.79 6.97 -5.49
CA ALA A 35 -10.97 6.96 -6.69
C ALA A 35 -10.30 5.61 -6.86
N GLU A 36 -10.08 5.24 -8.13
CA GLU A 36 -9.40 3.97 -8.43
C GLU A 36 -7.95 4.17 -8.80
N ALA A 37 -7.56 5.39 -9.07
CA ALA A 37 -6.19 5.66 -9.49
C ALA A 37 -5.86 7.12 -9.26
N MET A 38 -4.57 7.39 -9.12
CA MET A 38 -4.05 8.75 -9.08
C MET A 38 -3.05 8.90 -10.20
N VAL A 39 -3.21 9.95 -11.00
CA VAL A 39 -2.45 10.13 -12.22
C VAL A 39 -1.44 11.25 -12.04
N PRO A 40 -0.17 11.04 -12.42
CA PRO A 40 0.84 12.07 -12.26
C PRO A 40 0.67 13.18 -13.30
N VAL A 41 1.04 14.40 -12.89
CA VAL A 41 1.02 15.55 -13.75
C VAL A 41 2.31 16.35 -13.54
N PRO A 42 3.24 16.37 -14.49
CA PRO A 42 3.19 15.69 -15.79
C PRO A 42 3.35 14.19 -15.63
N GLY A 43 2.87 13.44 -16.58
CA GLY A 43 2.96 12.00 -16.54
C GLY A 43 4.27 11.49 -17.08
N GLU A 44 4.67 10.36 -16.55
CA GLU A 44 5.81 9.63 -17.07
C GLU A 44 5.30 8.37 -17.75
N ASN A 45 6.09 7.88 -18.69
CA ASN A 45 5.72 6.68 -19.42
C ASN A 45 6.23 5.43 -18.72
N ALA A 46 6.14 5.41 -17.39
CA ALA A 46 6.60 4.31 -16.56
C ALA A 46 5.41 3.43 -16.15
N PRO A 47 5.67 2.17 -15.83
CA PRO A 47 4.58 1.29 -15.39
C PRO A 47 3.94 1.83 -14.12
N PRO A 48 2.63 1.63 -13.96
CA PRO A 48 1.96 2.11 -12.74
C PRO A 48 2.40 1.31 -11.52
N ILE A 49 2.25 1.94 -10.36
CA ILE A 49 2.45 1.26 -9.09
C ILE A 49 1.10 0.75 -8.63
N GLU A 50 1.03 -0.50 -8.24
CA GLU A 50 -0.20 -1.09 -7.73
C GLU A 50 -0.25 -0.94 -6.22
N LEU A 51 -1.30 -0.30 -5.73
CA LEU A 51 -1.53 -0.13 -4.30
C LEU A 51 -2.68 -1.05 -3.91
N ASP A 52 -2.44 -1.92 -2.95
CA ASP A 52 -3.48 -2.83 -2.49
C ASP A 52 -4.54 -2.07 -1.69
N LEU A 53 -5.79 -2.51 -1.86
CA LEU A 53 -6.87 -1.93 -1.09
C LEU A 53 -6.62 -2.08 0.41
N ALA A 54 -6.02 -3.20 0.82
CA ALA A 54 -5.69 -3.40 2.24
C ALA A 54 -4.66 -2.39 2.73
N GLU A 55 -3.67 -2.06 1.88
CA GLU A 55 -2.69 -1.04 2.25
C GLU A 55 -3.35 0.32 2.44
N LEU A 56 -4.25 0.66 1.52
CA LEU A 56 -4.94 1.94 1.60
C LEU A 56 -5.84 2.00 2.83
N GLU A 57 -6.55 0.92 3.13
CA GLU A 57 -7.43 0.90 4.29
C GLU A 57 -6.63 1.02 5.58
N ALA A 58 -5.50 0.32 5.68
CA ALA A 58 -4.68 0.41 6.88
C ALA A 58 -4.16 1.84 7.07
N MET A 59 -3.72 2.46 5.99
CA MET A 59 -3.25 3.84 6.07
C MET A 59 -4.38 4.79 6.47
N ARG A 60 -5.58 4.58 5.92
CA ARG A 60 -6.71 5.44 6.27
C ARG A 60 -7.02 5.36 7.75
N LEU A 61 -7.09 4.15 8.29
CA LEU A 61 -7.42 3.97 9.69
C LEU A 61 -6.38 4.60 10.61
N VAL A 62 -5.11 4.41 10.29
CA VAL A 62 -4.05 4.90 11.15
C VAL A 62 -3.82 6.39 10.97
N GLU A 63 -3.82 6.88 9.73
CA GLU A 63 -3.40 8.25 9.46
C GLU A 63 -4.55 9.25 9.46
N LEU A 64 -5.72 8.85 8.96
CA LEU A 64 -6.86 9.77 8.89
C LEU A 64 -7.77 9.64 10.10
N GLU A 65 -8.05 8.42 10.52
CA GLU A 65 -8.93 8.19 11.66
C GLU A 65 -8.19 8.14 12.97
N LYS A 66 -6.85 8.20 12.92
CA LYS A 66 -6.01 8.27 14.12
C LYS A 66 -6.21 7.08 15.04
N ARG A 67 -6.49 5.93 14.45
CA ARG A 67 -6.56 4.68 15.21
C ARG A 67 -5.18 4.18 15.54
N SER A 68 -5.06 3.49 16.67
CA SER A 68 -3.82 2.80 16.98
C SER A 68 -3.68 1.60 16.04
N TYR A 69 -2.46 1.06 15.98
CA TYR A 69 -2.23 -0.14 15.18
C TYR A 69 -3.08 -1.30 15.68
N ASP A 70 -3.24 -1.40 17.01
CA ASP A 70 -4.07 -2.46 17.57
C ASP A 70 -5.52 -2.28 17.17
N GLU A 71 -6.04 -1.07 17.23
CA GLU A 71 -7.41 -0.81 16.85
C GLU A 71 -7.64 -1.08 15.37
N ALA A 72 -6.70 -0.64 14.54
CA ALA A 72 -6.82 -0.88 13.10
C ALA A 72 -6.80 -2.37 12.81
N GLY A 73 -5.96 -3.11 13.52
CA GLY A 73 -5.91 -4.56 13.36
C GLY A 73 -7.23 -5.21 13.71
N MET A 74 -7.85 -4.75 14.78
CA MET A 74 -9.16 -5.30 15.16
C MET A 74 -10.21 -5.00 14.11
N ILE A 75 -10.21 -3.79 13.58
CA ILE A 75 -11.20 -3.40 12.56
C ILE A 75 -11.03 -4.20 11.29
N MET A 76 -9.79 -4.40 10.86
CA MET A 76 -9.51 -5.10 9.61
C MET A 76 -9.41 -6.62 9.78
N GLY A 77 -9.40 -7.10 11.01
CA GLY A 77 -9.31 -8.54 11.27
C GLY A 77 -7.91 -9.10 11.02
N VAL A 78 -6.88 -8.31 11.28
CA VAL A 78 -5.50 -8.74 11.09
C VAL A 78 -4.69 -8.35 12.31
N SER A 79 -3.45 -8.83 12.38
CA SER A 79 -2.59 -8.55 13.51
C SER A 79 -2.06 -7.12 13.45
N ARG A 80 -1.63 -6.61 14.60
CA ARG A 80 -0.99 -5.32 14.69
C ARG A 80 0.22 -5.24 13.76
N ASN A 81 0.99 -6.31 13.72
CA ASN A 81 2.18 -6.35 12.88
C ASN A 81 1.83 -6.27 11.40
N THR A 82 0.72 -6.89 11.02
CA THR A 82 0.24 -6.82 9.65
C THR A 82 -0.15 -5.38 9.30
N ILE A 83 -0.80 -4.67 10.20
CA ILE A 83 -1.13 -3.27 9.98
C ILE A 83 0.13 -2.45 9.75
N TRP A 84 1.15 -2.67 10.59
CA TRP A 84 2.40 -1.95 10.44
C TRP A 84 3.00 -2.16 9.05
N ARG A 85 3.02 -3.41 8.60
CA ARG A 85 3.58 -3.71 7.28
C ARG A 85 2.77 -3.07 6.16
N LEU A 86 1.45 -3.11 6.27
CA LEU A 86 0.59 -2.52 5.25
C LEU A 86 0.80 -1.01 5.15
N VAL A 87 0.87 -0.34 6.30
CA VAL A 87 1.08 1.09 6.33
C VAL A 87 2.44 1.46 5.76
N GLU A 88 3.50 0.75 6.16
CA GLU A 88 4.83 1.04 5.66
C GLU A 88 4.94 0.82 4.15
N SER A 89 4.38 -0.29 3.68
CA SER A 89 4.40 -0.61 2.26
C SER A 89 3.62 0.43 1.47
N GLY A 90 2.45 0.81 1.96
CA GLY A 90 1.63 1.81 1.26
C GLY A 90 2.30 3.16 1.18
N LYS A 91 2.89 3.60 2.27
CA LYS A 91 3.61 4.88 2.28
C LYS A 91 4.76 4.88 1.28
N GLU A 92 5.52 3.80 1.26
CA GLU A 92 6.65 3.69 0.36
C GLU A 92 6.21 3.80 -1.09
N LYS A 93 5.11 3.13 -1.43
CA LYS A 93 4.58 3.18 -2.79
C LYS A 93 4.17 4.58 -3.20
N ILE A 94 3.49 5.30 -2.29
CA ILE A 94 3.04 6.65 -2.59
C ILE A 94 4.22 7.59 -2.80
N ILE A 95 5.21 7.50 -1.92
CA ILE A 95 6.39 8.35 -2.03
C ILE A 95 7.14 8.06 -3.31
N SER A 96 7.31 6.78 -3.64
CA SER A 96 7.99 6.39 -4.87
C SER A 96 7.27 6.93 -6.10
N ALA A 97 5.93 6.90 -6.08
CA ALA A 97 5.14 7.40 -7.21
C ALA A 97 5.41 8.87 -7.47
N PHE A 98 5.52 9.67 -6.40
CA PHE A 98 5.79 11.09 -6.56
C PHE A 98 7.16 11.34 -7.18
N PHE A 99 8.17 10.62 -6.70
CA PHE A 99 9.53 10.89 -7.17
C PHE A 99 9.81 10.28 -8.53
N GLU A 100 9.07 9.24 -8.91
CA GLU A 100 9.26 8.57 -10.20
C GLU A 100 8.24 8.99 -11.25
N GLY A 101 7.26 9.81 -10.86
CA GLY A 101 6.22 10.26 -11.79
C GLY A 101 5.37 9.12 -12.30
N ARG A 102 5.04 8.18 -11.42
CA ARG A 102 4.28 6.99 -11.81
C ARG A 102 2.85 7.08 -11.31
N LYS A 103 1.95 6.55 -12.13
CA LYS A 103 0.55 6.43 -11.76
C LYS A 103 0.39 5.42 -10.63
N ILE A 104 -0.54 5.69 -9.72
CA ILE A 104 -0.90 4.73 -8.68
C ILE A 104 -2.25 4.15 -9.04
N GLU A 105 -2.32 2.83 -9.15
CA GLU A 105 -3.56 2.13 -9.43
C GLU A 105 -3.96 1.30 -8.24
N LEU A 106 -5.23 1.38 -7.86
CA LEU A 106 -5.74 0.61 -6.75
C LEU A 106 -6.00 -0.81 -7.20
N HIS A 107 -5.37 -1.74 -6.52
CA HIS A 107 -5.52 -3.16 -6.83
C HIS A 107 -6.60 -3.76 -5.94
N ARG A 108 -7.66 -4.22 -6.56
CA ARG A 108 -8.76 -4.85 -5.84
C ARG A 108 -8.77 -6.35 -6.11
N ILE A 109 -9.07 -7.06 -5.08
CA ILE A 109 -9.16 -8.51 -5.22
C ILE A 109 -10.59 -8.93 -5.13
#